data_b307380af62038d78a5d35348ebcc7ff
#
_entry.id   b307380af62038d78a5d35348ebcc7ff
#
_cell.length_a   1.000
_cell.length_b   1.000
_cell.length_c   1.000
_cell.angle_alpha   90.00
_cell.angle_beta   90.00
_cell.angle_gamma   90.00
#
_symmetry.space_group_name_H-M   'P 1'
#
loop_
_entity.id
_entity.type
_entity.pdbx_description
1 polymer ?
#
loop_
_entity_poly.entity_id
_entity_poly.type
_entity_poly.pdbx_seq_one_letter_code
_entity_poly.pdbx_strand_id
1 'polypeptide(L)'
;DGLPVIVRLLDPPLHEFLESARALDVEIARLEATGGDPAVIEKKSALMEQIDSFSEANPMLGLRGCRLAIKYPILAEMQVRAIATAAAQLKKEGLDPKPEIMIPLVSVVPELAKLREQAEGVIAQVAQEEGVELEIKIGTMIELPRAAVTADEIATKADFFSFGTNDLTQTTFGFSRDDVEAEFIHQYLAERILPYNPFATVDPGVAKLVKMGVELGHQGNPDIVCGVCGEHGDRK
;
A
#
# COMPACT_ATOMS: atom_id res chain seq x y z
N ASP A 1 -14.98 3.58 19.16
CA ASP A 1 -15.57 4.89 19.30
C ASP A 1 -14.53 5.85 19.89
N GLY A 2 -14.30 7.01 19.25
CA GLY A 2 -13.34 8.02 19.68
C GLY A 2 -11.84 7.68 19.49
N LEU A 3 -11.50 6.50 19.00
CA LEU A 3 -10.13 6.10 18.72
C LEU A 3 -9.83 6.20 17.21
N PRO A 4 -8.60 6.60 16.82
CA PRO A 4 -8.20 6.63 15.43
C PRO A 4 -8.12 5.23 14.84
N VAL A 5 -8.55 5.08 13.60
CA VAL A 5 -8.44 3.85 12.81
C VAL A 5 -7.81 4.20 11.48
N ILE A 6 -6.57 3.77 11.28
CA ILE A 6 -5.85 3.98 10.04
C ILE A 6 -6.24 2.89 9.03
N VAL A 7 -6.74 3.32 7.87
CA VAL A 7 -7.08 2.45 6.75
C VAL A 7 -6.07 2.69 5.62
N ARG A 8 -5.24 1.69 5.36
CA ARG A 8 -4.32 1.72 4.21
C ARG A 8 -5.10 1.47 2.92
N LEU A 9 -4.93 2.33 1.92
CA LEU A 9 -5.46 2.09 0.59
C LEU A 9 -4.77 0.89 -0.05
N LEU A 10 -5.38 0.37 -1.11
CA LEU A 10 -4.92 -0.81 -1.83
C LEU A 10 -3.43 -0.69 -2.19
N ASP A 11 -2.63 -1.64 -1.70
CA ASP A 11 -1.18 -1.66 -1.87
C ASP A 11 -0.71 -2.73 -2.86
N PRO A 12 -1.19 -3.99 -2.82
CA PRO A 12 -0.69 -5.04 -3.69
C PRO A 12 -0.95 -4.75 -5.18
N PRO A 13 -0.12 -5.27 -6.07
CA PRO A 13 -0.34 -5.17 -7.51
C PRO A 13 -1.59 -5.94 -7.96
N LEU A 14 -2.17 -5.55 -9.10
CA LEU A 14 -3.45 -6.07 -9.57
C LEU A 14 -3.46 -7.60 -9.75
N HIS A 15 -2.35 -8.20 -10.16
CA HIS A 15 -2.30 -9.64 -10.40
C HIS A 15 -2.57 -10.49 -9.15
N GLU A 16 -2.36 -9.95 -7.93
CA GLU A 16 -2.68 -10.66 -6.68
C GLU A 16 -4.18 -10.83 -6.46
N PHE A 17 -5.01 -10.02 -7.11
CA PHE A 17 -6.47 -10.07 -7.01
C PHE A 17 -7.13 -10.85 -8.17
N LEU A 18 -6.32 -11.27 -9.14
CA LEU A 18 -6.82 -11.98 -10.32
C LEU A 18 -6.64 -13.50 -10.13
N GLU A 19 -7.50 -14.26 -10.80
CA GLU A 19 -7.30 -15.70 -10.87
C GLU A 19 -5.91 -16.00 -11.44
N SER A 20 -5.29 -17.06 -10.94
CA SER A 20 -3.97 -17.47 -11.43
C SER A 20 -4.06 -17.76 -12.94
N ALA A 21 -3.25 -17.05 -13.74
CA ALA A 21 -3.16 -17.30 -15.20
C ALA A 21 -2.93 -18.78 -15.49
N ARG A 22 -2.14 -19.46 -14.67
CA ARG A 22 -1.90 -20.91 -14.78
C ARG A 22 -3.16 -21.74 -14.52
N ALA A 23 -4.01 -21.33 -13.58
CA ALA A 23 -5.28 -22.06 -13.32
C ALA A 23 -6.25 -21.91 -14.49
N LEU A 24 -6.33 -20.69 -15.07
CA LEU A 24 -7.13 -20.43 -16.27
C LEU A 24 -6.60 -21.20 -17.48
N ASP A 25 -5.29 -21.25 -17.69
CA ASP A 25 -4.67 -22.00 -18.78
C ASP A 25 -5.02 -23.49 -18.72
N VAL A 26 -4.91 -24.10 -17.52
CA VAL A 26 -5.30 -25.49 -17.30
C VAL A 26 -6.79 -25.70 -17.54
N GLU A 27 -7.65 -24.76 -17.14
CA GLU A 27 -9.09 -24.86 -17.33
C GLU A 27 -9.48 -24.72 -18.80
N ILE A 28 -8.85 -23.79 -19.54
CA ILE A 28 -9.04 -23.61 -20.99
C ILE A 28 -8.65 -24.91 -21.72
N ALA A 29 -7.42 -25.41 -21.44
CA ALA A 29 -6.96 -26.67 -22.06
C ALA A 29 -7.89 -27.86 -21.76
N ARG A 30 -8.45 -27.92 -20.55
CA ARG A 30 -9.43 -28.94 -20.19
C ARG A 30 -10.75 -28.79 -21.00
N LEU A 31 -11.26 -27.56 -21.09
CA LEU A 31 -12.49 -27.29 -21.88
C LEU A 31 -12.29 -27.61 -23.35
N GLU A 32 -11.18 -27.27 -23.95
CA GLU A 32 -10.82 -27.59 -25.31
C GLU A 32 -10.77 -29.11 -25.54
N ALA A 33 -10.09 -29.84 -24.65
CA ALA A 33 -9.94 -31.29 -24.73
C ALA A 33 -11.27 -32.05 -24.55
N THR A 34 -12.23 -31.50 -23.83
CA THR A 34 -13.53 -32.12 -23.52
C THR A 34 -14.67 -31.66 -24.43
N GLY A 35 -14.40 -30.78 -25.40
CA GLY A 35 -15.43 -30.21 -26.28
C GLY A 35 -16.34 -29.22 -25.55
N GLY A 36 -15.79 -28.45 -24.63
CA GLY A 36 -16.50 -27.42 -23.89
C GLY A 36 -17.10 -26.32 -24.77
N ASP A 37 -18.00 -25.52 -24.19
CA ASP A 37 -18.67 -24.43 -24.90
C ASP A 37 -17.65 -23.42 -25.45
N PRO A 38 -17.57 -23.14 -26.75
CA PRO A 38 -16.67 -22.21 -27.37
C PRO A 38 -16.77 -20.78 -26.79
N ALA A 39 -17.97 -20.33 -26.40
CA ALA A 39 -18.18 -19.01 -25.83
C ALA A 39 -17.54 -18.87 -24.42
N VAL A 40 -17.51 -19.97 -23.64
CA VAL A 40 -16.85 -20.02 -22.35
C VAL A 40 -15.33 -20.00 -22.51
N ILE A 41 -14.83 -20.76 -23.51
CA ILE A 41 -13.38 -20.78 -23.83
C ILE A 41 -12.93 -19.40 -24.25
N GLU A 42 -13.62 -18.75 -25.18
CA GLU A 42 -13.28 -17.39 -25.65
C GLU A 42 -13.26 -16.38 -24.50
N LYS A 43 -14.27 -16.40 -23.61
CA LYS A 43 -14.32 -15.50 -22.45
C LYS A 43 -13.15 -15.72 -21.49
N LYS A 44 -12.77 -16.98 -21.23
CA LYS A 44 -11.64 -17.31 -20.35
C LYS A 44 -10.30 -16.96 -21.00
N SER A 45 -10.15 -17.15 -22.29
CA SER A 45 -8.96 -16.76 -23.05
C SER A 45 -8.78 -15.24 -23.04
N ALA A 46 -9.85 -14.48 -23.25
CA ALA A 46 -9.81 -13.03 -23.15
C ALA A 46 -9.44 -12.54 -21.72
N LEU A 47 -9.94 -13.23 -20.68
CA LEU A 47 -9.56 -12.93 -19.30
C LEU A 47 -8.06 -13.25 -19.05
N MET A 48 -7.56 -14.36 -19.58
CA MET A 48 -6.15 -14.73 -19.47
C MET A 48 -5.23 -13.70 -20.14
N GLU A 49 -5.58 -13.24 -21.36
CA GLU A 49 -4.85 -12.17 -22.04
C GLU A 49 -4.82 -10.87 -21.23
N GLN A 50 -5.93 -10.53 -20.55
CA GLN A 50 -5.97 -9.38 -19.66
C GLN A 50 -5.05 -9.57 -18.46
N ILE A 51 -5.06 -10.74 -17.81
CA ILE A 51 -4.18 -11.05 -16.68
C ILE A 51 -2.71 -10.97 -17.09
N ASP A 52 -2.36 -11.56 -18.25
CA ASP A 52 -1.00 -11.51 -18.77
C ASP A 52 -0.55 -10.08 -19.08
N SER A 53 -1.47 -9.21 -19.51
CA SER A 53 -1.17 -7.79 -19.73
C SER A 53 -0.85 -7.02 -18.45
N PHE A 54 -1.25 -7.53 -17.28
CA PHE A 54 -0.92 -6.98 -15.96
C PHE A 54 0.28 -7.65 -15.31
N SER A 55 0.84 -8.69 -15.94
CA SER A 55 2.04 -9.37 -15.44
C SER A 55 3.25 -8.45 -15.54
N GLU A 56 3.92 -8.26 -14.42
CA GLU A 56 5.11 -7.42 -14.30
C GLU A 56 6.33 -8.30 -13.99
N ALA A 57 7.48 -7.95 -14.57
CA ALA A 57 8.74 -8.63 -14.28
C ALA A 57 9.18 -8.47 -12.82
N ASN A 58 8.84 -7.34 -12.21
CA ASN A 58 9.09 -7.05 -10.80
C ASN A 58 7.91 -6.33 -10.17
N PRO A 59 6.89 -7.07 -9.70
CA PRO A 59 5.69 -6.46 -9.10
C PRO A 59 5.96 -5.66 -7.83
N MET A 60 7.01 -6.01 -7.08
CA MET A 60 7.40 -5.28 -5.85
C MET A 60 7.73 -3.82 -6.11
N LEU A 61 8.39 -3.53 -7.24
CA LEU A 61 8.82 -2.19 -7.65
C LEU A 61 7.98 -1.60 -8.79
N GLY A 62 6.92 -2.29 -9.19
CA GLY A 62 6.08 -1.96 -10.34
C GLY A 62 4.83 -1.16 -10.02
N LEU A 63 3.73 -1.53 -10.67
CA LEU A 63 2.42 -0.87 -10.61
C LEU A 63 1.61 -1.34 -9.39
N ARG A 64 1.91 -0.77 -8.24
CA ARG A 64 1.19 -1.02 -6.97
C ARG A 64 1.01 0.27 -6.17
N GLY A 65 0.27 0.23 -5.10
CA GLY A 65 0.11 1.32 -4.15
C GLY A 65 -0.37 2.62 -4.81
N CYS A 66 0.26 3.73 -4.48
CA CYS A 66 -0.08 5.03 -5.04
C CYS A 66 0.01 5.09 -6.57
N ARG A 67 0.93 4.33 -7.18
CA ARG A 67 1.10 4.28 -8.64
C ARG A 67 -0.12 3.67 -9.32
N LEU A 68 -0.66 2.61 -8.74
CA LEU A 68 -1.89 1.96 -9.18
C LEU A 68 -3.08 2.91 -9.05
N ALA A 69 -3.20 3.59 -7.91
CA ALA A 69 -4.26 4.56 -7.65
C ALA A 69 -4.20 5.78 -8.61
N ILE A 70 -3.00 6.23 -8.98
CA ILE A 70 -2.81 7.32 -9.95
C ILE A 70 -3.18 6.88 -11.37
N LYS A 71 -2.83 5.64 -11.75
CA LYS A 71 -3.14 5.10 -13.09
C LYS A 71 -4.63 4.76 -13.23
N TYR A 72 -5.26 4.28 -12.17
CA TYR A 72 -6.67 3.92 -12.12
C TYR A 72 -7.39 4.65 -10.97
N PRO A 73 -7.70 5.94 -11.13
CA PRO A 73 -8.23 6.80 -10.06
C PRO A 73 -9.50 6.27 -9.39
N ILE A 74 -10.32 5.53 -10.14
CA ILE A 74 -11.55 4.91 -9.63
C ILE A 74 -11.31 3.97 -8.44
N LEU A 75 -10.14 3.33 -8.37
CA LEU A 75 -9.81 2.43 -7.27
C LEU A 75 -9.63 3.20 -5.95
N ALA A 76 -8.96 4.34 -5.98
CA ALA A 76 -8.82 5.19 -4.81
C ALA A 76 -10.17 5.83 -4.43
N GLU A 77 -10.91 6.34 -5.42
CA GLU A 77 -12.23 6.94 -5.21
C GLU A 77 -13.19 5.97 -4.50
N MET A 78 -13.29 4.73 -4.98
CA MET A 78 -14.15 3.70 -4.41
C MET A 78 -13.80 3.41 -2.93
N GLN A 79 -12.52 3.30 -2.60
CA GLN A 79 -12.06 3.02 -1.25
C GLN A 79 -12.29 4.20 -0.31
N VAL A 80 -11.94 5.42 -0.75
CA VAL A 80 -12.17 6.65 0.03
C VAL A 80 -13.66 6.87 0.27
N ARG A 81 -14.50 6.66 -0.76
CA ARG A 81 -15.96 6.76 -0.63
C ARG A 81 -16.50 5.75 0.38
N ALA A 82 -16.04 4.52 0.36
CA ALA A 82 -16.46 3.50 1.33
C ALA A 82 -16.10 3.90 2.77
N ILE A 83 -14.87 4.40 3.01
CA ILE A 83 -14.42 4.87 4.32
C ILE A 83 -15.26 6.06 4.79
N ALA A 84 -15.44 7.06 3.92
CA ALA A 84 -16.19 8.27 4.24
C ALA A 84 -17.67 7.97 4.51
N THR A 85 -18.29 7.08 3.72
CA THR A 85 -19.69 6.67 3.91
C THR A 85 -19.87 5.93 5.24
N ALA A 86 -18.96 5.00 5.58
CA ALA A 86 -19.02 4.32 6.87
C ALA A 86 -18.88 5.29 8.04
N ALA A 87 -17.96 6.26 7.95
CA ALA A 87 -17.82 7.29 8.97
C ALA A 87 -19.09 8.16 9.10
N ALA A 88 -19.69 8.54 7.97
CA ALA A 88 -20.94 9.32 7.97
C ALA A 88 -22.09 8.56 8.64
N GLN A 89 -22.23 7.27 8.34
CA GLN A 89 -23.26 6.42 8.96
C GLN A 89 -23.08 6.31 10.48
N LEU A 90 -21.84 6.05 10.93
CA LEU A 90 -21.54 5.98 12.37
C LEU A 90 -21.79 7.31 13.10
N LYS A 91 -21.48 8.44 12.48
CA LYS A 91 -21.82 9.77 13.04
C LYS A 91 -23.32 9.96 13.21
N LYS A 92 -24.14 9.51 12.24
CA LYS A 92 -25.60 9.57 12.33
C LYS A 92 -26.15 8.69 13.46
N GLU A 93 -25.44 7.63 13.81
CA GLU A 93 -25.77 6.76 14.96
C GLU A 93 -25.31 7.35 16.31
N GLY A 94 -24.68 8.53 16.30
CA GLY A 94 -24.19 9.22 17.50
C GLY A 94 -22.83 8.75 18.01
N LEU A 95 -22.08 8.03 17.17
CA LEU A 95 -20.70 7.62 17.44
C LEU A 95 -19.70 8.69 16.99
N ASP A 96 -18.46 8.59 17.48
CA ASP A 96 -17.33 9.46 17.12
C ASP A 96 -16.26 8.69 16.31
N PRO A 97 -16.52 8.39 15.01
CA PRO A 97 -15.55 7.71 14.17
C PRO A 97 -14.37 8.64 13.84
N LYS A 98 -13.15 8.13 13.95
CA LYS A 98 -11.92 8.83 13.59
C LYS A 98 -11.10 8.03 12.57
N PRO A 99 -11.63 7.84 11.35
CA PRO A 99 -10.85 7.18 10.31
C PRO A 99 -9.72 8.07 9.83
N GLU A 100 -8.60 7.44 9.51
CA GLU A 100 -7.45 8.06 8.89
C GLU A 100 -7.08 7.27 7.63
N ILE A 101 -6.85 7.96 6.51
CA ILE A 101 -6.50 7.33 5.23
C ILE A 101 -4.99 7.35 5.07
N MET A 102 -4.41 6.17 4.81
CA MET A 102 -2.99 5.99 4.60
C MET A 102 -2.69 5.59 3.15
N ILE A 103 -1.94 6.44 2.44
CA ILE A 103 -1.55 6.22 1.05
C ILE A 103 -0.20 5.49 1.04
N PRO A 104 -0.14 4.25 0.47
CA PRO A 104 1.09 3.45 0.46
C PRO A 104 2.03 3.83 -0.69
N LEU A 105 3.30 3.50 -0.55
CA LEU A 105 4.34 3.48 -1.59
C LEU A 105 4.66 4.85 -2.21
N VAL A 106 4.41 5.94 -1.50
CA VAL A 106 4.73 7.28 -1.97
C VAL A 106 6.24 7.48 -2.02
N SER A 107 6.73 8.00 -3.15
CA SER A 107 8.15 8.31 -3.35
C SER A 107 8.41 9.80 -3.57
N VAL A 108 7.42 10.53 -4.08
CA VAL A 108 7.53 11.96 -4.40
C VAL A 108 6.28 12.72 -3.99
N VAL A 109 6.45 14.00 -3.64
CA VAL A 109 5.34 14.89 -3.21
C VAL A 109 4.17 14.93 -4.19
N PRO A 110 4.36 15.03 -5.52
CA PRO A 110 3.25 15.08 -6.45
C PRO A 110 2.34 13.85 -6.44
N GLU A 111 2.86 12.65 -6.12
CA GLU A 111 2.04 11.44 -5.96
C GLU A 111 1.05 11.61 -4.79
N LEU A 112 1.56 12.04 -3.64
CA LEU A 112 0.74 12.27 -2.45
C LEU A 112 -0.24 13.42 -2.67
N ALA A 113 0.21 14.54 -3.20
CA ALA A 113 -0.62 15.73 -3.42
C ALA A 113 -1.81 15.40 -4.33
N LYS A 114 -1.58 14.67 -5.42
CA LYS A 114 -2.65 14.27 -6.36
C LYS A 114 -3.70 13.37 -5.71
N LEU A 115 -3.26 12.34 -4.96
CA LEU A 115 -4.17 11.42 -4.31
C LEU A 115 -4.88 12.05 -3.11
N ARG A 116 -4.22 12.97 -2.40
CA ARG A 116 -4.83 13.76 -1.33
C ARG A 116 -5.96 14.64 -1.86
N GLU A 117 -5.70 15.41 -2.94
CA GLU A 117 -6.71 16.25 -3.58
C GLU A 117 -7.94 15.42 -4.01
N GLN A 118 -7.71 14.26 -4.62
CA GLN A 118 -8.79 13.34 -5.00
C GLN A 118 -9.57 12.86 -3.78
N ALA A 119 -8.87 12.43 -2.73
CA ALA A 119 -9.51 11.93 -1.51
C ALA A 119 -10.32 13.02 -0.80
N GLU A 120 -9.78 14.23 -0.65
CA GLU A 120 -10.49 15.38 -0.07
C GLU A 120 -11.76 15.71 -0.86
N GLY A 121 -11.71 15.65 -2.20
CA GLY A 121 -12.87 15.84 -3.06
C GLY A 121 -13.96 14.80 -2.82
N VAL A 122 -13.59 13.51 -2.70
CA VAL A 122 -14.55 12.42 -2.42
C VAL A 122 -15.14 12.55 -1.02
N ILE A 123 -14.32 12.87 -0.01
CA ILE A 123 -14.79 13.07 1.39
C ILE A 123 -15.81 14.22 1.43
N ALA A 124 -15.51 15.35 0.78
CA ALA A 124 -16.40 16.49 0.73
C ALA A 124 -17.74 16.17 0.06
N GLN A 125 -17.69 15.39 -1.04
CA GLN A 125 -18.90 14.95 -1.74
C GLN A 125 -19.76 14.05 -0.83
N VAL A 126 -19.17 13.05 -0.17
CA VAL A 126 -19.90 12.17 0.75
C VAL A 126 -20.46 12.97 1.94
N ALA A 127 -19.68 13.89 2.51
CA ALA A 127 -20.16 14.75 3.60
C ALA A 127 -21.40 15.54 3.20
N GLN A 128 -21.44 16.06 1.97
CA GLN A 128 -22.59 16.76 1.41
C GLN A 128 -23.78 15.82 1.18
N GLU A 129 -23.56 14.67 0.55
CA GLU A 129 -24.59 13.65 0.27
C GLU A 129 -25.26 13.15 1.55
N GLU A 130 -24.46 12.94 2.60
CA GLU A 130 -24.92 12.39 3.88
C GLU A 130 -25.38 13.48 4.88
N GLY A 131 -25.10 14.75 4.61
CA GLY A 131 -25.49 15.87 5.47
C GLY A 131 -24.78 15.88 6.82
N VAL A 132 -23.51 15.45 6.87
CA VAL A 132 -22.66 15.42 8.06
C VAL A 132 -21.29 16.01 7.79
N GLU A 133 -20.68 16.60 8.79
CA GLU A 133 -19.27 17.00 8.69
C GLU A 133 -18.37 15.78 8.88
N LEU A 134 -17.38 15.61 8.03
CA LEU A 134 -16.36 14.56 8.12
C LEU A 134 -14.99 15.20 8.24
N GLU A 135 -14.27 14.81 9.28
CA GLU A 135 -12.86 15.14 9.46
C GLU A 135 -12.06 13.84 9.36
N ILE A 136 -11.38 13.66 8.21
CA ILE A 136 -10.59 12.46 7.91
C ILE A 136 -9.18 12.90 7.57
N LYS A 137 -8.22 12.49 8.39
CA LYS A 137 -6.81 12.76 8.13
C LYS A 137 -6.29 11.90 7.00
N ILE A 138 -5.37 12.49 6.20
CA ILE A 138 -4.73 11.80 5.08
C ILE A 138 -3.22 11.84 5.28
N GLY A 139 -2.65 10.66 5.51
CA GLY A 139 -1.22 10.48 5.68
C GLY A 139 -0.65 9.51 4.65
N THR A 140 0.61 9.19 4.82
CA THR A 140 1.31 8.28 3.92
C THR A 140 2.24 7.32 4.67
N MET A 141 2.59 6.23 3.99
CA MET A 141 3.69 5.39 4.43
C MET A 141 5.03 5.98 3.98
N ILE A 142 6.01 5.94 4.89
CA ILE A 142 7.42 6.13 4.57
C ILE A 142 8.05 4.74 4.56
N GLU A 143 8.18 4.18 3.38
CA GLU A 143 8.60 2.80 3.17
C GLU A 143 9.57 2.62 1.99
N LEU A 144 9.96 3.74 1.37
CA LEU A 144 11.01 3.79 0.37
C LEU A 144 12.16 4.67 0.89
N PRO A 145 13.44 4.31 0.68
CA PRO A 145 14.58 5.12 1.08
C PRO A 145 14.49 6.56 0.57
N ARG A 146 14.02 6.76 -0.69
CA ARG A 146 13.81 8.09 -1.23
C ARG A 146 12.82 8.90 -0.41
N ALA A 147 11.71 8.31 -0.02
CA ALA A 147 10.71 8.99 0.81
C ALA A 147 11.29 9.38 2.18
N ALA A 148 12.11 8.51 2.78
CA ALA A 148 12.75 8.78 4.06
C ALA A 148 13.73 9.95 3.99
N VAL A 149 14.53 10.07 2.92
CA VAL A 149 15.52 11.15 2.76
C VAL A 149 14.95 12.47 2.23
N THR A 150 13.67 12.50 1.84
CA THR A 150 12.93 13.71 1.42
C THR A 150 11.62 13.86 2.20
N ALA A 151 11.62 13.39 3.45
CA ALA A 151 10.41 13.38 4.28
C ALA A 151 9.94 14.78 4.66
N ASP A 152 10.84 15.76 4.70
CA ASP A 152 10.52 17.19 4.87
C ASP A 152 9.60 17.72 3.76
N GLU A 153 9.89 17.35 2.51
CA GLU A 153 9.04 17.72 1.37
C GLU A 153 7.66 17.02 1.45
N ILE A 154 7.66 15.71 1.73
CA ILE A 154 6.43 14.89 1.77
C ILE A 154 5.53 15.33 2.94
N ALA A 155 6.11 15.70 4.08
CA ALA A 155 5.39 16.15 5.27
C ALA A 155 4.51 17.38 5.01
N THR A 156 4.85 18.22 4.02
CA THR A 156 4.02 19.37 3.62
C THR A 156 2.63 18.99 3.10
N LYS A 157 2.43 17.72 2.77
CA LYS A 157 1.19 17.17 2.20
C LYS A 157 0.62 15.99 2.99
N ALA A 158 1.17 15.68 4.16
CA ALA A 158 0.73 14.59 5.01
C ALA A 158 0.30 15.09 6.40
N ASP A 159 -0.76 14.51 6.93
CA ASP A 159 -1.19 14.75 8.32
C ASP A 159 -0.47 13.81 9.30
N PHE A 160 0.02 12.66 8.80
CA PHE A 160 0.80 11.71 9.57
C PHE A 160 1.70 10.86 8.67
N PHE A 161 2.73 10.27 9.27
CA PHE A 161 3.58 9.26 8.68
C PHE A 161 3.42 7.91 9.36
N SER A 162 3.48 6.84 8.59
CA SER A 162 3.63 5.48 9.10
C SER A 162 4.82 4.82 8.41
N PHE A 163 5.83 4.41 9.19
CA PHE A 163 7.00 3.75 8.63
C PHE A 163 6.69 2.29 8.34
N GLY A 164 6.63 1.94 7.05
CA GLY A 164 6.41 0.58 6.54
C GLY A 164 7.72 -0.21 6.54
N THR A 165 8.05 -0.84 7.67
CA THR A 165 9.37 -1.44 7.86
C THR A 165 9.65 -2.63 6.95
N ASN A 166 8.64 -3.33 6.44
CA ASN A 166 8.85 -4.42 5.49
C ASN A 166 9.40 -3.91 4.17
N ASP A 167 8.68 -3.02 3.49
CA ASP A 167 9.11 -2.44 2.21
C ASP A 167 10.38 -1.59 2.37
N LEU A 168 10.51 -0.85 3.47
CA LEU A 168 11.72 -0.09 3.74
C LEU A 168 12.95 -0.99 3.90
N THR A 169 12.80 -2.16 4.54
CA THR A 169 13.87 -3.15 4.64
C THR A 169 14.21 -3.74 3.27
N GLN A 170 13.21 -4.19 2.53
CA GLN A 170 13.38 -4.76 1.20
C GLN A 170 14.11 -3.79 0.26
N THR A 171 13.67 -2.56 0.21
CA THR A 171 14.23 -1.54 -0.71
C THR A 171 15.60 -1.03 -0.26
N THR A 172 15.87 -1.02 1.05
CA THR A 172 17.18 -0.63 1.59
C THR A 172 18.24 -1.68 1.30
N PHE A 173 17.91 -2.96 1.44
CA PHE A 173 18.82 -4.06 1.11
C PHE A 173 18.84 -4.42 -0.37
N GLY A 174 17.80 -4.05 -1.14
CA GLY A 174 17.59 -4.57 -2.48
C GLY A 174 17.20 -6.05 -2.45
N PHE A 175 16.49 -6.48 -1.41
CA PHE A 175 16.03 -7.85 -1.23
C PHE A 175 14.52 -7.94 -1.47
N SER A 176 14.08 -8.94 -2.23
CA SER A 176 12.71 -9.41 -2.19
C SER A 176 12.59 -10.39 -1.03
N ARG A 177 11.73 -10.11 -0.05
CA ARG A 177 11.60 -10.93 1.15
C ARG A 177 11.34 -12.39 0.84
N ASP A 178 10.33 -12.64 0.01
CA ASP A 178 9.89 -14.00 -0.32
C ASP A 178 10.98 -14.79 -1.04
N ASP A 179 11.71 -14.15 -1.97
CA ASP A 179 12.78 -14.78 -2.70
C ASP A 179 13.98 -15.07 -1.79
N VAL A 180 14.41 -14.08 -0.98
CA VAL A 180 15.62 -14.28 -0.15
C VAL A 180 15.38 -15.25 1.00
N GLU A 181 14.19 -15.28 1.61
CA GLU A 181 13.85 -16.23 2.66
C GLU A 181 13.79 -17.65 2.13
N ALA A 182 13.37 -17.85 0.88
CA ALA A 182 13.36 -19.15 0.21
C ALA A 182 14.75 -19.62 -0.25
N GLU A 183 15.59 -18.68 -0.74
CA GLU A 183 16.81 -19.01 -1.50
C GLU A 183 18.10 -18.96 -0.65
N PHE A 184 18.48 -17.81 -0.12
CA PHE A 184 19.83 -17.64 0.40
C PHE A 184 19.99 -17.05 1.81
N ILE A 185 18.94 -16.56 2.47
CA ILE A 185 19.06 -15.93 3.79
C ILE A 185 19.66 -16.88 4.83
N HIS A 186 19.30 -18.17 4.78
CA HIS A 186 19.83 -19.18 5.70
C HIS A 186 21.34 -19.39 5.53
N GLN A 187 21.84 -19.35 4.28
CA GLN A 187 23.26 -19.43 4.02
C GLN A 187 23.99 -18.20 4.55
N TYR A 188 23.46 -16.98 4.31
CA TYR A 188 24.05 -15.73 4.78
C TYR A 188 24.17 -15.68 6.32
N LEU A 189 23.18 -16.22 7.02
CA LEU A 189 23.21 -16.33 8.48
C LEU A 189 24.24 -17.39 8.94
N ALA A 190 24.29 -18.55 8.29
CA ALA A 190 25.24 -19.62 8.62
C ALA A 190 26.68 -19.20 8.41
N GLU A 191 26.95 -18.46 7.32
CA GLU A 191 28.27 -17.93 6.97
C GLU A 191 28.60 -16.61 7.70
N ARG A 192 27.68 -16.10 8.53
CA ARG A 192 27.81 -14.83 9.25
C ARG A 192 28.03 -13.60 8.36
N ILE A 193 27.55 -13.65 7.11
CA ILE A 193 27.50 -12.49 6.21
C ILE A 193 26.47 -11.49 6.77
N LEU A 194 25.31 -12.00 7.24
CA LEU A 194 24.37 -11.23 8.05
C LEU A 194 24.40 -11.72 9.50
N PRO A 195 24.41 -10.81 10.48
CA PRO A 195 24.40 -11.18 11.89
C PRO A 195 23.02 -11.70 12.36
N TYR A 196 21.95 -11.32 11.69
CA TYR A 196 20.55 -11.70 11.92
C TYR A 196 19.71 -11.52 10.65
N ASN A 197 18.51 -12.10 10.64
CA ASN A 197 17.54 -11.87 9.58
C ASN A 197 16.96 -10.44 9.68
N PRO A 198 17.17 -9.56 8.68
CA PRO A 198 16.71 -8.18 8.70
C PRO A 198 15.19 -8.04 8.66
N PHE A 199 14.46 -9.10 8.30
CA PHE A 199 13.00 -9.15 8.34
C PHE A 199 12.46 -9.56 9.71
N ALA A 200 13.30 -10.13 10.56
CA ALA A 200 12.95 -10.51 11.93
C ALA A 200 13.29 -9.42 12.95
N THR A 201 14.31 -8.62 12.68
CA THR A 201 14.79 -7.55 13.58
C THR A 201 15.16 -6.34 12.75
N VAL A 202 14.79 -5.15 13.21
CA VAL A 202 15.09 -3.90 12.48
C VAL A 202 16.60 -3.74 12.33
N ASP A 203 17.04 -3.64 11.10
CA ASP A 203 18.44 -3.41 10.78
C ASP A 203 18.86 -1.97 11.13
N PRO A 204 20.11 -1.75 11.62
CA PRO A 204 20.60 -0.41 11.95
C PRO A 204 20.62 0.58 10.77
N GLY A 205 20.78 0.10 9.53
CA GLY A 205 20.67 0.92 8.31
C GLY A 205 19.24 1.39 8.08
N VAL A 206 18.26 0.49 8.23
CA VAL A 206 16.84 0.81 8.15
C VAL A 206 16.44 1.76 9.29
N ALA A 207 16.90 1.51 10.52
CA ALA A 207 16.64 2.37 11.66
C ALA A 207 17.18 3.81 11.46
N LYS A 208 18.32 3.97 10.77
CA LYS A 208 18.83 5.31 10.39
C LYS A 208 17.90 6.02 9.42
N LEU A 209 17.33 5.31 8.44
CA LEU A 209 16.36 5.90 7.52
C LEU A 209 15.06 6.30 8.23
N VAL A 210 14.57 5.46 9.14
CA VAL A 210 13.42 5.81 9.98
C VAL A 210 13.69 7.06 10.79
N LYS A 211 14.83 7.12 11.49
CA LYS A 211 15.22 8.32 12.28
C LYS A 211 15.29 9.56 11.40
N MET A 212 15.96 9.46 10.25
CA MET A 212 16.06 10.58 9.30
C MET A 212 14.68 11.02 8.82
N GLY A 213 13.80 10.06 8.47
CA GLY A 213 12.44 10.36 8.05
C GLY A 213 11.61 11.07 9.12
N VAL A 214 11.77 10.70 10.40
CA VAL A 214 11.13 11.40 11.52
C VAL A 214 11.66 12.83 11.67
N GLU A 215 13.00 13.00 11.69
CA GLU A 215 13.64 14.30 11.87
C GLU A 215 13.28 15.27 10.73
N LEU A 216 13.34 14.81 9.48
CA LEU A 216 12.96 15.58 8.30
C LEU A 216 11.45 15.83 8.27
N GLY A 217 10.64 14.84 8.62
CA GLY A 217 9.19 14.99 8.70
C GLY A 217 8.78 16.16 9.60
N HIS A 218 9.37 16.25 10.80
CA HIS A 218 9.13 17.37 11.72
C HIS A 218 9.71 18.71 11.23
N GLN A 219 10.72 18.70 10.38
CA GLN A 219 11.19 19.95 9.73
C GLN A 219 10.18 20.47 8.71
N GLY A 220 9.55 19.56 7.94
CA GLY A 220 8.54 19.92 6.95
C GLY A 220 7.16 20.23 7.53
N ASN A 221 6.79 19.52 8.61
CA ASN A 221 5.55 19.72 9.36
C ASN A 221 5.81 19.44 10.86
N PRO A 222 5.95 20.46 11.70
CA PRO A 222 6.27 20.28 13.13
C PRO A 222 5.24 19.43 13.90
N ASP A 223 3.99 19.40 13.45
CA ASP A 223 2.86 18.72 14.10
C ASP A 223 2.63 17.30 13.55
N ILE A 224 3.48 16.83 12.63
CA ILE A 224 3.29 15.52 12.02
C ILE A 224 3.42 14.39 13.04
N VAL A 225 2.43 13.52 13.06
CA VAL A 225 2.45 12.31 13.89
C VAL A 225 3.17 11.20 13.14
N CYS A 226 4.14 10.56 13.79
CA CYS A 226 4.90 9.47 13.22
C CYS A 226 4.59 8.16 13.96
N GLY A 227 4.17 7.14 13.20
CA GLY A 227 3.95 5.79 13.67
C GLY A 227 4.81 4.77 12.92
N VAL A 228 4.83 3.54 13.41
CA VAL A 228 5.49 2.39 12.77
C VAL A 228 4.44 1.32 12.50
N CYS A 229 4.49 0.72 11.33
CA CYS A 229 3.70 -0.44 10.98
C CYS A 229 4.58 -1.55 10.38
N GLY A 230 4.01 -2.71 10.17
CA GLY A 230 4.74 -3.91 9.75
C GLY A 230 5.12 -4.80 10.94
N GLU A 231 5.73 -5.94 10.63
CA GLU A 231 6.03 -6.99 11.63
C GLU A 231 6.98 -6.53 12.75
N HIS A 232 7.84 -5.56 12.48
CA HIS A 232 8.74 -5.02 13.50
C HIS A 232 8.03 -4.19 14.56
N GLY A 233 6.80 -3.71 14.31
CA GLY A 233 6.02 -2.93 15.27
C GLY A 233 5.51 -3.75 16.46
N ASP A 234 5.37 -5.06 16.32
CA ASP A 234 4.86 -5.99 17.35
C ASP A 234 5.96 -6.58 18.24
N ARG A 235 7.23 -6.36 17.92
CA ARG A 235 8.35 -6.94 18.66
C ARG A 235 8.93 -5.94 19.65
N LYS A 236 8.92 -6.32 20.93
CA LYS A 236 9.57 -5.60 22.02
C LYS A 236 11.08 -5.80 21.99
#